data_6aa69d1c90a4fc43172f2ac50b17a606
#
_entry.id   6aa69d1c90a4fc43172f2ac50b17a606
#
_cell.length_a   1.000
_cell.length_b   1.000
_cell.length_c   1.000
_cell.angle_alpha   90.00
_cell.angle_beta   90.00
_cell.angle_gamma   90.00
#
_symmetry.space_group_name_H-M   'P 1'
#
loop_
_entity.id
_entity.type
_entity.pdbx_description
1 polymer ?
#
loop_
_entity_poly.entity_id
_entity_poly.type
_entity_poly.pdbx_seq_one_letter_code
_entity_poly.pdbx_strand_id
1 'polypeptide(L)'
;MTHEVTFYTRQDCSLCDAAEAAIRASMVLHQLPLSINLVDVDEDPALKRKFGDDVPVVYVDGEEAFRHRVTADEFAAWIHKREPQRSLADEKCVPCRGGVPPLKGKELDELLKELDNGWRIIDEHHLEKEFTFPDFAQALAFTNRIGAIAEAEGHHPDIYLAWGNVRVTIWTHKAGGLTRADFVLAAKIDR
;
A
#
# COMPACT_ATOMS: atom_id res chain seq x y z
N MET A 1 -0.51 -11.37 0.88
CA MET A 1 -0.90 -12.42 1.87
C MET A 1 -2.34 -12.81 1.57
N THR A 2 -2.73 -14.07 1.85
CA THR A 2 -4.14 -14.49 1.70
C THR A 2 -4.84 -14.29 3.05
N HIS A 3 -5.97 -13.58 3.06
CA HIS A 3 -6.75 -13.38 4.29
C HIS A 3 -7.69 -14.56 4.53
N GLU A 4 -7.78 -15.00 5.79
CA GLU A 4 -8.72 -16.04 6.21
C GLU A 4 -10.04 -15.41 6.65
N VAL A 5 -11.12 -15.73 5.93
CA VAL A 5 -12.47 -15.26 6.25
C VAL A 5 -13.26 -16.41 6.87
N THR A 6 -13.67 -16.28 8.14
CA THR A 6 -14.65 -17.17 8.76
C THR A 6 -16.01 -16.50 8.69
N PHE A 7 -16.92 -17.12 7.94
CA PHE A 7 -18.26 -16.60 7.68
C PHE A 7 -19.30 -17.45 8.39
N TYR A 8 -19.84 -16.92 9.49
CA TYR A 8 -20.91 -17.56 10.24
C TYR A 8 -22.25 -17.29 9.57
N THR A 9 -22.94 -18.36 9.22
CA THR A 9 -24.17 -18.35 8.42
C THR A 9 -25.18 -19.32 8.97
N ARG A 10 -26.36 -19.42 8.34
CA ARG A 10 -27.36 -20.48 8.52
C ARG A 10 -28.10 -20.74 7.23
N GLN A 11 -28.83 -21.86 7.18
CA GLN A 11 -29.70 -22.18 6.07
C GLN A 11 -30.88 -21.18 5.95
N ASP A 12 -31.37 -20.97 4.74
CA ASP A 12 -32.51 -20.08 4.43
C ASP A 12 -32.35 -18.63 4.91
N CYS A 13 -31.12 -18.09 4.86
CA CYS A 13 -30.78 -16.74 5.32
C CYS A 13 -30.44 -15.83 4.12
N SER A 14 -31.41 -15.08 3.64
CA SER A 14 -31.20 -14.15 2.49
C SER A 14 -30.16 -13.05 2.75
N LEU A 15 -29.98 -12.63 4.01
CA LEU A 15 -28.92 -11.69 4.37
C LEU A 15 -27.55 -12.33 4.29
N CYS A 16 -27.44 -13.62 4.63
CA CYS A 16 -26.19 -14.37 4.54
C CYS A 16 -25.78 -14.57 3.07
N ASP A 17 -26.75 -14.92 2.21
CA ASP A 17 -26.52 -15.08 0.78
C ASP A 17 -26.02 -13.78 0.15
N ALA A 18 -26.64 -12.64 0.50
CA ALA A 18 -26.25 -11.34 0.00
C ALA A 18 -24.84 -10.93 0.47
N ALA A 19 -24.52 -11.17 1.75
CA ALA A 19 -23.21 -10.84 2.31
C ALA A 19 -22.09 -11.74 1.73
N GLU A 20 -22.35 -13.05 1.56
CA GLU A 20 -21.41 -13.97 0.93
C GLU A 20 -21.12 -13.56 -0.52
N ALA A 21 -22.17 -13.24 -1.28
CA ALA A 21 -22.03 -12.78 -2.66
C ALA A 21 -21.19 -11.50 -2.75
N ALA A 22 -21.40 -10.54 -1.81
CA ALA A 22 -20.62 -9.31 -1.74
C ALA A 22 -19.14 -9.58 -1.44
N ILE A 23 -18.82 -10.46 -0.49
CA ILE A 23 -17.44 -10.84 -0.15
C ILE A 23 -16.77 -11.54 -1.34
N ARG A 24 -17.46 -12.47 -2.02
CA ARG A 24 -16.93 -13.12 -3.23
C ARG A 24 -16.74 -12.14 -4.39
N ALA A 25 -17.63 -11.15 -4.53
CA ALA A 25 -17.47 -10.10 -5.53
C ALA A 25 -16.22 -9.23 -5.24
N SER A 26 -15.88 -8.97 -3.98
CA SER A 26 -14.67 -8.23 -3.62
C SER A 26 -13.38 -8.93 -4.05
N MET A 27 -13.35 -10.28 -4.08
CA MET A 27 -12.20 -11.04 -4.60
C MET A 27 -11.91 -10.71 -6.06
N VAL A 28 -12.95 -10.49 -6.87
CA VAL A 28 -12.82 -10.20 -8.30
C VAL A 28 -12.62 -8.70 -8.55
N LEU A 29 -13.47 -7.86 -7.96
CA LEU A 29 -13.47 -6.42 -8.19
C LEU A 29 -12.21 -5.73 -7.63
N HIS A 30 -11.76 -6.17 -6.46
CA HIS A 30 -10.63 -5.58 -5.75
C HIS A 30 -9.39 -6.48 -5.72
N GLN A 31 -9.43 -7.62 -6.43
CA GLN A 31 -8.33 -8.61 -6.53
C GLN A 31 -7.81 -9.08 -5.15
N LEU A 32 -8.71 -9.19 -4.17
CA LEU A 32 -8.35 -9.62 -2.82
C LEU A 32 -8.12 -11.13 -2.75
N PRO A 33 -6.96 -11.59 -2.27
CA PRO A 33 -6.69 -13.00 -2.06
C PRO A 33 -7.34 -13.48 -0.76
N LEU A 34 -8.53 -14.09 -0.84
CA LEU A 34 -9.31 -14.57 0.31
C LEU A 34 -9.42 -16.09 0.32
N SER A 35 -9.40 -16.67 1.52
CA SER A 35 -9.82 -18.04 1.80
C SER A 35 -11.07 -17.98 2.67
N ILE A 36 -12.23 -18.43 2.15
CA ILE A 36 -13.52 -18.30 2.85
C ILE A 36 -13.89 -19.66 3.43
N ASN A 37 -14.07 -19.70 4.76
CA ASN A 37 -14.60 -20.82 5.51
C ASN A 37 -16.03 -20.51 5.95
N LEU A 38 -17.02 -21.26 5.46
CA LEU A 38 -18.42 -21.13 5.86
C LEU A 38 -18.69 -22.01 7.07
N VAL A 39 -19.32 -21.45 8.11
CA VAL A 39 -19.65 -22.13 9.35
C VAL A 39 -21.15 -21.96 9.62
N ASP A 40 -21.91 -23.06 9.55
CA ASP A 40 -23.34 -23.05 9.93
C ASP A 40 -23.48 -23.00 11.44
N VAL A 41 -24.08 -21.92 11.94
CA VAL A 41 -24.24 -21.71 13.40
C VAL A 41 -25.27 -22.66 14.02
N ASP A 42 -26.16 -23.25 13.24
CA ASP A 42 -27.16 -24.18 13.73
C ASP A 42 -26.61 -25.60 13.99
N GLU A 43 -25.42 -25.92 13.47
CA GLU A 43 -24.72 -27.19 13.73
C GLU A 43 -24.05 -27.27 15.11
N ASP A 44 -23.77 -26.10 15.75
CA ASP A 44 -23.17 -26.04 17.08
C ASP A 44 -24.04 -25.22 18.05
N PRO A 45 -24.56 -25.81 19.14
CA PRO A 45 -25.38 -25.09 20.14
C PRO A 45 -24.69 -23.90 20.78
N ALA A 46 -23.33 -23.87 20.86
CA ALA A 46 -22.59 -22.75 21.39
C ALA A 46 -22.53 -21.60 20.37
N LEU A 47 -22.31 -21.90 19.11
CA LEU A 47 -22.35 -20.92 18.02
C LEU A 47 -23.76 -20.35 17.82
N LYS A 48 -24.77 -21.22 17.89
CA LYS A 48 -26.17 -20.81 17.81
C LYS A 48 -26.55 -19.81 18.91
N ARG A 49 -26.10 -20.04 20.14
CA ARG A 49 -26.33 -19.10 21.25
C ARG A 49 -25.59 -17.79 21.08
N LYS A 50 -24.39 -17.85 20.46
CA LYS A 50 -23.51 -16.68 20.30
C LYS A 50 -23.90 -15.80 19.13
N PHE A 51 -24.27 -16.40 17.99
CA PHE A 51 -24.43 -15.70 16.71
C PHE A 51 -25.79 -15.92 16.03
N GLY A 52 -26.67 -16.79 16.60
CA GLY A 52 -27.89 -17.21 15.92
C GLY A 52 -28.83 -16.08 15.49
N ASP A 53 -28.90 -15.01 16.28
CA ASP A 53 -29.76 -13.85 15.98
C ASP A 53 -28.99 -12.76 15.17
N ASP A 54 -27.67 -12.92 14.99
CA ASP A 54 -26.80 -11.90 14.43
C ASP A 54 -26.21 -12.26 13.04
N VAL A 55 -26.51 -13.46 12.53
CA VAL A 55 -25.98 -13.89 11.21
C VAL A 55 -26.45 -12.97 10.07
N PRO A 56 -25.61 -12.73 9.06
CA PRO A 56 -24.23 -13.18 8.93
C PRO A 56 -23.27 -12.45 9.87
N VAL A 57 -22.32 -13.19 10.45
CA VAL A 57 -21.18 -12.61 11.17
C VAL A 57 -19.90 -13.00 10.46
N VAL A 58 -19.08 -12.02 10.19
CA VAL A 58 -17.85 -12.18 9.39
C VAL A 58 -16.64 -11.86 10.24
N TYR A 59 -15.72 -12.82 10.33
CA TYR A 59 -14.39 -12.65 10.91
C TYR A 59 -13.36 -12.68 9.80
N VAL A 60 -12.38 -11.83 9.89
CA VAL A 60 -11.23 -11.81 8.99
C VAL A 60 -9.95 -11.88 9.83
N ASP A 61 -9.10 -12.86 9.53
CA ASP A 61 -7.86 -13.12 10.28
C ASP A 61 -8.06 -13.21 11.81
N GLY A 62 -9.24 -13.73 12.21
CA GLY A 62 -9.63 -13.89 13.63
C GLY A 62 -10.25 -12.66 14.30
N GLU A 63 -10.35 -11.52 13.62
CA GLU A 63 -11.03 -10.30 14.10
C GLU A 63 -12.44 -10.19 13.52
N GLU A 64 -13.43 -9.84 14.36
CA GLU A 64 -14.79 -9.58 13.89
C GLU A 64 -14.82 -8.33 13.00
N ALA A 65 -15.27 -8.51 11.75
CA ALA A 65 -15.27 -7.47 10.75
C ALA A 65 -16.66 -6.89 10.49
N PHE A 66 -17.68 -7.74 10.31
CA PHE A 66 -19.03 -7.31 9.96
C PHE A 66 -20.11 -8.18 10.62
N ARG A 67 -21.30 -7.57 10.80
CA ARG A 67 -22.55 -8.25 11.17
C ARG A 67 -23.68 -7.81 10.26
N HIS A 68 -24.59 -8.70 9.97
CA HIS A 68 -25.84 -8.53 9.24
C HIS A 68 -25.65 -8.16 7.76
N ARG A 69 -24.84 -7.13 7.45
CA ARG A 69 -24.68 -6.63 6.07
C ARG A 69 -23.26 -6.21 5.80
N VAL A 70 -22.83 -6.40 4.55
CA VAL A 70 -21.56 -5.90 4.01
C VAL A 70 -21.70 -5.76 2.51
N THR A 71 -21.12 -4.71 1.94
CA THR A 71 -20.93 -4.56 0.49
C THR A 71 -19.51 -4.94 0.09
N ALA A 72 -19.27 -5.19 -1.21
CA ALA A 72 -17.94 -5.52 -1.71
C ALA A 72 -16.93 -4.40 -1.44
N ASP A 73 -17.36 -3.14 -1.60
CA ASP A 73 -16.49 -1.97 -1.37
C ASP A 73 -16.18 -1.76 0.13
N GLU A 74 -17.17 -1.93 1.02
CA GLU A 74 -16.95 -1.85 2.47
C GLU A 74 -16.00 -2.94 2.95
N PHE A 75 -16.15 -4.16 2.43
CA PHE A 75 -15.26 -5.28 2.75
C PHE A 75 -13.83 -5.00 2.29
N ALA A 76 -13.66 -4.54 1.05
CA ALA A 76 -12.35 -4.17 0.51
C ALA A 76 -11.71 -3.02 1.32
N ALA A 77 -12.47 -1.98 1.64
CA ALA A 77 -11.99 -0.85 2.44
C ALA A 77 -11.56 -1.30 3.85
N TRP A 78 -12.28 -2.27 4.47
CA TRP A 78 -11.93 -2.82 5.76
C TRP A 78 -10.60 -3.60 5.72
N ILE A 79 -10.38 -4.42 4.67
CA ILE A 79 -9.11 -5.14 4.43
C ILE A 79 -7.98 -4.13 4.24
N HIS A 80 -8.12 -3.20 3.28
CA HIS A 80 -7.07 -2.25 2.94
C HIS A 80 -6.66 -1.35 4.12
N LYS A 81 -7.60 -1.04 5.03
CA LYS A 81 -7.29 -0.26 6.24
C LYS A 81 -6.41 -1.03 7.23
N ARG A 82 -6.44 -2.37 7.19
CA ARG A 82 -5.71 -3.27 8.10
C ARG A 82 -4.49 -3.93 7.47
N GLU A 83 -4.44 -4.00 6.15
CA GLU A 83 -3.19 -4.32 5.49
C GLU A 83 -2.15 -3.30 5.96
N PRO A 84 -0.97 -3.74 6.47
CA PRO A 84 0.11 -2.81 6.66
C PRO A 84 0.29 -2.12 5.31
N GLN A 85 0.04 -0.81 5.26
CA GLN A 85 0.24 -0.03 4.04
C GLN A 85 1.63 -0.37 3.58
N ARG A 86 1.76 -1.05 2.44
CA ARG A 86 3.08 -1.28 1.87
C ARG A 86 3.67 0.09 1.68
N SER A 87 4.63 0.41 2.54
CA SER A 87 5.38 1.64 2.39
C SER A 87 5.92 1.65 0.96
N LEU A 88 5.95 2.80 0.32
CA LEU A 88 6.60 2.97 -0.98
C LEU A 88 7.98 2.30 -1.00
N ALA A 89 8.70 2.31 0.11
CA ALA A 89 10.01 1.68 0.24
C ALA A 89 10.00 0.13 0.15
N ASP A 90 8.84 -0.53 0.29
CA ASP A 90 8.69 -1.98 0.12
C ASP A 90 8.38 -2.38 -1.33
N GLU A 91 8.09 -1.40 -2.19
CA GLU A 91 7.86 -1.60 -3.61
C GLU A 91 9.19 -1.70 -4.38
N LYS A 92 9.14 -2.28 -5.57
CA LYS A 92 10.25 -2.22 -6.52
C LYS A 92 10.07 -1.05 -7.48
N CYS A 93 11.15 -0.33 -7.77
CA CYS A 93 11.13 0.60 -8.89
C CYS A 93 10.90 -0.20 -10.17
N VAL A 94 9.73 -0.06 -10.77
CA VAL A 94 9.46 -0.65 -12.08
C VAL A 94 10.10 0.25 -13.13
N PRO A 95 11.12 -0.23 -13.89
CA PRO A 95 11.76 0.59 -14.91
C PRO A 95 10.70 1.08 -15.90
N CYS A 96 10.64 2.39 -16.09
CA CYS A 96 9.73 2.99 -17.07
C CYS A 96 10.09 2.49 -18.48
N ARG A 97 9.31 1.55 -18.97
CA ARG A 97 9.27 1.27 -20.42
C ARG A 97 8.59 2.48 -21.04
N GLY A 98 9.29 3.27 -21.84
CA GLY A 98 8.82 4.55 -22.37
C GLY A 98 7.35 4.55 -22.80
N GLY A 99 6.68 5.70 -22.67
CA GLY A 99 5.25 5.88 -23.00
C GLY A 99 4.30 6.02 -21.82
N VAL A 100 4.81 5.95 -20.57
CA VAL A 100 4.01 6.29 -19.38
C VAL A 100 4.05 7.82 -19.23
N PRO A 101 2.90 8.51 -19.20
CA PRO A 101 2.85 9.95 -18.94
C PRO A 101 3.31 10.24 -17.51
N PRO A 102 3.91 11.40 -17.24
CA PRO A 102 4.25 11.80 -15.88
C PRO A 102 2.99 12.05 -15.06
N LEU A 103 3.09 11.76 -13.75
CA LEU A 103 2.07 12.07 -12.76
C LEU A 103 1.89 13.59 -12.63
N LYS A 104 0.66 14.04 -12.28
CA LYS A 104 0.35 15.45 -12.13
C LYS A 104 -0.69 15.70 -11.01
N GLY A 105 -0.64 16.93 -10.46
CA GLY A 105 -1.64 17.44 -9.54
C GLY A 105 -1.83 16.56 -8.31
N LYS A 106 -3.06 16.13 -8.03
CA LYS A 106 -3.42 15.39 -6.79
C LYS A 106 -2.65 14.10 -6.57
N GLU A 107 -2.31 13.38 -7.65
CA GLU A 107 -1.56 12.12 -7.54
C GLU A 107 -0.16 12.36 -6.96
N LEU A 108 0.48 13.47 -7.33
CA LEU A 108 1.76 13.88 -6.77
C LEU A 108 1.65 14.23 -5.28
N ASP A 109 0.59 14.97 -4.90
CA ASP A 109 0.36 15.38 -3.52
C ASP A 109 0.07 14.19 -2.60
N GLU A 110 -0.63 13.17 -3.11
CA GLU A 110 -0.92 11.95 -2.36
C GLU A 110 0.36 11.14 -2.10
N LEU A 111 1.17 10.91 -3.12
CA LEU A 111 2.43 10.20 -2.99
C LEU A 111 3.45 10.96 -2.12
N LEU A 112 3.46 12.30 -2.18
CA LEU A 112 4.35 13.10 -1.36
C LEU A 112 4.06 12.93 0.14
N LYS A 113 2.79 12.72 0.52
CA LYS A 113 2.38 12.46 1.91
C LYS A 113 2.85 11.12 2.46
N GLU A 114 3.18 10.18 1.57
CA GLU A 114 3.73 8.87 1.94
C GLU A 114 5.24 8.90 2.18
N LEU A 115 5.93 10.01 1.82
CA LEU A 115 7.36 10.20 2.05
C LEU A 115 7.62 10.87 3.41
N ASP A 116 8.83 10.65 3.94
CA ASP A 116 9.30 11.38 5.11
C ASP A 116 9.44 12.87 4.82
N ASN A 117 9.34 13.67 5.88
CA ASN A 117 9.42 15.12 5.77
C ASN A 117 10.72 15.59 5.07
N GLY A 118 10.60 16.64 4.28
CA GLY A 118 11.73 17.30 3.63
C GLY A 118 11.81 17.09 2.12
N TRP A 119 11.10 16.12 1.56
CA TRP A 119 10.93 16.02 0.11
C TRP A 119 10.02 17.14 -0.40
N ARG A 120 10.40 17.70 -1.54
CA ARG A 120 9.63 18.74 -2.25
C ARG A 120 9.46 18.33 -3.70
N ILE A 121 8.30 18.61 -4.26
CA ILE A 121 8.06 18.53 -5.69
C ILE A 121 8.37 19.90 -6.28
N ILE A 122 9.27 19.95 -7.25
CA ILE A 122 9.67 21.16 -7.94
C ILE A 122 9.06 21.13 -9.35
N ASP A 123 8.26 22.15 -9.69
CA ASP A 123 7.64 22.38 -11.01
C ASP A 123 6.87 21.16 -11.57
N GLU A 124 6.27 20.33 -10.69
CA GLU A 124 5.68 19.02 -11.05
C GLU A 124 6.61 18.11 -11.88
N HIS A 125 7.91 18.38 -11.85
CA HIS A 125 8.90 17.72 -12.70
C HIS A 125 9.80 16.77 -11.92
N HIS A 126 10.28 17.14 -10.74
CA HIS A 126 11.21 16.32 -9.97
C HIS A 126 10.99 16.44 -8.45
N LEU A 127 11.41 15.39 -7.73
CA LEU A 127 11.57 15.42 -6.28
C LEU A 127 12.92 15.97 -5.91
N GLU A 128 13.00 16.78 -4.84
CA GLU A 128 14.24 17.27 -4.28
C GLU A 128 14.22 17.19 -2.74
N LYS A 129 15.33 16.75 -2.14
CA LYS A 129 15.56 16.79 -0.70
C LYS A 129 17.02 17.06 -0.39
N GLU A 130 17.25 17.86 0.64
CA GLU A 130 18.58 18.12 1.20
C GLU A 130 18.76 17.40 2.53
N PHE A 131 19.90 16.76 2.68
CA PHE A 131 20.32 16.05 3.89
C PHE A 131 21.58 16.71 4.45
N THR A 132 21.61 16.99 5.76
CA THR A 132 22.72 17.63 6.42
C THR A 132 23.45 16.69 7.36
N PHE A 133 24.77 16.75 7.37
CA PHE A 133 25.65 15.88 8.13
C PHE A 133 26.70 16.70 8.88
N PRO A 134 27.22 16.19 10.00
CA PRO A 134 28.27 16.88 10.77
C PRO A 134 29.58 17.10 9.99
N ASP A 135 29.89 16.24 9.02
CA ASP A 135 31.14 16.28 8.27
C ASP A 135 31.01 15.68 6.85
N PHE A 136 32.07 15.81 6.07
CA PHE A 136 32.14 15.31 4.72
C PHE A 136 32.15 13.76 4.66
N ALA A 137 32.76 13.09 5.63
CA ALA A 137 32.85 11.63 5.63
C ALA A 137 31.44 10.99 5.76
N GLN A 138 30.60 11.53 6.61
CA GLN A 138 29.22 11.09 6.77
C GLN A 138 28.36 11.41 5.54
N ALA A 139 28.52 12.60 4.96
CA ALA A 139 27.86 12.96 3.71
C ALA A 139 28.25 12.04 2.55
N LEU A 140 29.53 11.67 2.45
CA LEU A 140 30.05 10.74 1.44
C LEU A 140 29.51 9.32 1.68
N ALA A 141 29.49 8.85 2.93
CA ALA A 141 28.94 7.54 3.28
C ALA A 141 27.46 7.42 2.90
N PHE A 142 26.67 8.48 3.16
CA PHE A 142 25.28 8.57 2.74
C PHE A 142 25.12 8.55 1.22
N THR A 143 25.94 9.32 0.51
CA THR A 143 25.95 9.33 -0.98
C THR A 143 26.23 7.93 -1.53
N ASN A 144 27.19 7.20 -0.98
CA ASN A 144 27.49 5.83 -1.38
C ASN A 144 26.31 4.88 -1.12
N ARG A 145 25.59 5.06 0.00
CA ARG A 145 24.37 4.30 0.30
C ARG A 145 23.28 4.55 -0.75
N ILE A 146 23.05 5.81 -1.12
CA ILE A 146 22.09 6.16 -2.18
C ILE A 146 22.49 5.49 -3.50
N GLY A 147 23.79 5.55 -3.87
CA GLY A 147 24.28 4.90 -5.07
C GLY A 147 24.01 3.40 -5.10
N ALA A 148 24.23 2.69 -3.98
CA ALA A 148 23.94 1.27 -3.87
C ALA A 148 22.42 0.96 -4.02
N ILE A 149 21.54 1.78 -3.45
CA ILE A 149 20.09 1.66 -3.62
C ILE A 149 19.71 1.90 -5.08
N ALA A 150 20.23 2.95 -5.69
CA ALA A 150 19.95 3.32 -7.09
C ALA A 150 20.33 2.20 -8.07
N GLU A 151 21.50 1.58 -7.87
CA GLU A 151 21.94 0.42 -8.67
C GLU A 151 21.04 -0.79 -8.48
N ALA A 152 20.65 -1.10 -7.24
CA ALA A 152 19.76 -2.24 -6.93
C ALA A 152 18.36 -2.08 -7.54
N GLU A 153 17.86 -0.84 -7.64
CA GLU A 153 16.55 -0.51 -8.19
C GLU A 153 16.59 -0.21 -9.71
N GLY A 154 17.77 0.00 -10.29
CA GLY A 154 17.92 0.41 -11.69
C GLY A 154 17.32 1.79 -11.99
N HIS A 155 17.27 2.67 -10.97
CA HIS A 155 16.72 4.01 -11.04
C HIS A 155 17.68 5.00 -10.36
N HIS A 156 18.22 5.95 -11.12
CA HIS A 156 19.37 6.75 -10.71
C HIS A 156 18.98 8.21 -10.47
N PRO A 157 19.19 8.74 -9.25
CA PRO A 157 18.99 10.15 -8.96
C PRO A 157 20.22 10.96 -9.36
N ASP A 158 20.04 12.27 -9.49
CA ASP A 158 21.16 13.20 -9.45
C ASP A 158 21.53 13.49 -7.99
N ILE A 159 22.83 13.45 -7.68
CA ILE A 159 23.33 13.66 -6.32
C ILE A 159 24.38 14.78 -6.35
N TYR A 160 24.12 15.81 -5.57
CA TYR A 160 25.11 16.84 -5.28
C TYR A 160 25.67 16.61 -3.88
N LEU A 161 26.99 16.40 -3.79
CA LEU A 161 27.71 16.23 -2.53
C LEU A 161 28.58 17.45 -2.25
N ALA A 162 28.42 18.03 -1.06
CA ALA A 162 29.28 19.09 -0.54
C ALA A 162 29.66 18.80 0.93
N TRP A 163 30.46 19.68 1.54
CA TRP A 163 30.82 19.54 2.95
C TRP A 163 29.55 19.50 3.82
N GLY A 164 29.29 18.35 4.44
CA GLY A 164 28.16 18.17 5.36
C GLY A 164 26.77 18.31 4.71
N ASN A 165 26.67 18.32 3.39
CA ASN A 165 25.40 18.46 2.69
C ASN A 165 25.32 17.51 1.48
N VAL A 166 24.17 16.83 1.34
CA VAL A 166 23.84 16.01 0.17
C VAL A 166 22.47 16.44 -0.34
N ARG A 167 22.39 16.91 -1.58
CA ARG A 167 21.12 17.18 -2.23
C ARG A 167 20.84 16.08 -3.25
N VAL A 168 19.65 15.52 -3.17
CA VAL A 168 19.16 14.45 -4.04
C VAL A 168 18.01 14.97 -4.88
N THR A 169 18.12 14.77 -6.20
CA THR A 169 17.09 15.14 -7.17
C THR A 169 16.69 13.90 -7.96
N ILE A 170 15.39 13.59 -8.01
CA ILE A 170 14.87 12.35 -8.61
C ILE A 170 13.79 12.69 -9.62
N TRP A 171 13.92 12.17 -10.85
CA TRP A 171 12.83 12.15 -11.84
C TRP A 171 13.07 11.07 -12.88
N THR A 172 12.02 10.71 -13.59
CA THR A 172 12.10 9.72 -14.66
C THR A 172 12.38 10.40 -16.01
N HIS A 173 13.61 10.35 -16.49
CA HIS A 173 14.05 10.99 -17.73
C HIS A 173 13.20 10.62 -18.94
N LYS A 174 12.82 9.33 -19.09
CA LYS A 174 12.00 8.84 -20.21
C LYS A 174 10.56 9.34 -20.19
N ALA A 175 10.04 9.69 -19.02
CA ALA A 175 8.71 10.25 -18.86
C ALA A 175 8.73 11.78 -18.95
N GLY A 176 9.88 12.41 -18.79
CA GLY A 176 10.01 13.86 -18.71
C GLY A 176 9.35 14.45 -17.48
N GLY A 177 9.38 13.74 -16.36
CA GLY A 177 8.72 14.15 -15.12
C GLY A 177 8.65 13.01 -14.09
N LEU A 178 7.80 13.18 -13.08
CA LEU A 178 7.64 12.25 -11.98
C LEU A 178 6.75 11.06 -12.33
N THR A 179 7.15 9.90 -11.85
CA THR A 179 6.38 8.64 -11.87
C THR A 179 6.38 8.03 -10.47
N ARG A 180 5.60 6.98 -10.24
CA ARG A 180 5.60 6.27 -8.94
C ARG A 180 6.99 5.75 -8.55
N ALA A 181 7.83 5.36 -9.53
CA ALA A 181 9.19 4.87 -9.27
C ALA A 181 10.08 5.92 -8.57
N ASP A 182 9.88 7.20 -8.83
CA ASP A 182 10.63 8.29 -8.20
C ASP A 182 10.32 8.38 -6.71
N PHE A 183 9.06 8.22 -6.33
CA PHE A 183 8.61 8.18 -4.94
C PHE A 183 9.06 6.91 -4.21
N VAL A 184 9.07 5.77 -4.89
CA VAL A 184 9.61 4.51 -4.36
C VAL A 184 11.09 4.67 -4.04
N LEU A 185 11.88 5.25 -4.94
CA LEU A 185 13.30 5.50 -4.70
C LEU A 185 13.51 6.49 -3.54
N ALA A 186 12.75 7.58 -3.49
CA ALA A 186 12.78 8.54 -2.40
C ALA A 186 12.52 7.89 -1.04
N ALA A 187 11.47 7.07 -0.94
CA ALA A 187 11.14 6.34 0.29
C ALA A 187 12.23 5.34 0.73
N LYS A 188 12.93 4.70 -0.23
CA LYS A 188 14.06 3.80 0.08
C LYS A 188 15.30 4.55 0.56
N ILE A 189 15.52 5.77 0.08
CA ILE A 189 16.63 6.63 0.51
C ILE A 189 16.42 7.10 1.97
N ASP A 190 15.18 7.32 2.39
CA ASP A 190 14.84 7.74 3.75
C ASP A 190 15.03 6.64 4.82
N ARG A 191 14.99 5.36 4.45
CA ARG A 191 15.28 4.21 5.34
C ARG A 191 16.78 4.02 5.58
#